data_c6618893e913ec517656b6592cd78d1d
#
_entry.id   c6618893e913ec517656b6592cd78d1d
#
_cell.length_a   1.000
_cell.length_b   1.000
_cell.length_c   1.000
_cell.angle_alpha   90.00
_cell.angle_beta   90.00
_cell.angle_gamma   90.00
#
_symmetry.space_group_name_H-M   'P 1'
#
loop_
_entity.id
_entity.type
_entity.pdbx_description
1 polymer ?
#
loop_
_entity_poly.entity_id
_entity_poly.type
_entity_poly.pdbx_seq_one_letter_code
_entity_poly.pdbx_strand_id
1 'polypeptide(L)'
;LDFRPKFSEIKYGMTLNRIIMGVFGGVAIYLSACSDAPQIEVYTIPAEPAPPENWDLATPFGPEKARYTISEGLIGSVNISMTVLQGDGGGMLENVNRWRGQLGLDPVEGKDLGKMLKPVEALGGEARLVNLTGTSKRSQLEERLIGVIAPQGELTWFYKLMGTPDLVEKSQEGFIRYLPNWR
;
A
#
# COMPACT_ATOMS: atom_id res chain seq x y z
N LEU A 1 19.08 -9.53 21.77
CA LEU A 1 17.80 -9.80 22.46
C LEU A 1 16.87 -10.40 21.42
N ASP A 2 16.74 -11.73 21.50
CA ASP A 2 16.01 -12.59 20.57
C ASP A 2 14.54 -12.63 21.04
N PHE A 3 13.63 -12.01 20.28
CA PHE A 3 12.19 -12.05 20.51
C PHE A 3 11.55 -13.07 19.56
N ARG A 4 11.51 -14.34 19.96
CA ARG A 4 10.65 -15.34 19.31
C ARG A 4 9.33 -15.44 20.08
N PRO A 5 8.17 -15.31 19.43
CA PRO A 5 6.90 -15.60 20.09
C PRO A 5 6.76 -17.10 20.33
N LYS A 6 6.49 -17.49 21.59
CA LYS A 6 6.15 -18.87 21.96
C LYS A 6 4.73 -19.16 21.49
N PHE A 7 4.59 -20.08 20.56
CA PHE A 7 3.30 -20.73 20.28
C PHE A 7 2.99 -21.70 21.41
N SER A 8 1.87 -21.46 22.11
CA SER A 8 1.28 -22.41 23.05
C SER A 8 0.50 -23.47 22.27
N GLU A 9 0.93 -24.71 22.35
CA GLU A 9 0.18 -25.86 21.85
C GLU A 9 -1.13 -26.04 22.65
N ILE A 10 -2.25 -25.92 21.98
CA ILE A 10 -3.56 -26.31 22.53
C ILE A 10 -3.74 -27.81 22.29
N LYS A 11 -3.57 -28.61 23.35
CA LYS A 11 -3.89 -30.04 23.32
C LYS A 11 -5.38 -30.25 23.42
N TYR A 12 -5.99 -30.74 22.35
CA TYR A 12 -7.36 -31.25 22.39
C TYR A 12 -7.37 -32.66 23.00
N GLY A 13 -7.90 -32.78 24.22
CA GLY A 13 -8.15 -34.05 24.84
C GLY A 13 -9.33 -34.79 24.18
N MET A 14 -9.05 -35.92 23.51
CA MET A 14 -10.09 -36.85 23.07
C MET A 14 -10.60 -37.63 24.26
N THR A 15 -11.82 -37.39 24.69
CA THR A 15 -12.52 -38.26 25.63
C THR A 15 -13.20 -39.40 24.88
N LEU A 16 -12.68 -40.59 25.13
CA LEU A 16 -13.19 -41.86 24.61
C LEU A 16 -14.45 -42.22 25.38
N ASN A 17 -15.63 -42.12 24.80
CA ASN A 17 -16.91 -42.55 25.44
C ASN A 17 -17.10 -44.06 25.25
N ARG A 18 -17.12 -44.78 26.39
CA ARG A 18 -17.41 -46.24 26.47
C ARG A 18 -18.86 -46.49 26.11
N ILE A 19 -19.04 -47.37 25.11
CA ILE A 19 -20.36 -47.91 24.74
C ILE A 19 -20.71 -48.96 25.77
N ILE A 20 -21.83 -48.75 26.49
CA ILE A 20 -22.50 -49.77 27.30
C ILE A 20 -23.58 -50.38 26.45
N MET A 21 -23.42 -51.66 26.10
CA MET A 21 -24.43 -52.46 25.41
C MET A 21 -25.48 -52.95 26.43
N GLY A 22 -26.69 -52.38 26.41
CA GLY A 22 -27.86 -52.89 27.11
C GLY A 22 -28.87 -53.36 26.07
N VAL A 23 -29.13 -54.67 26.05
CA VAL A 23 -30.19 -55.25 25.20
C VAL A 23 -31.52 -55.12 25.91
N PHE A 24 -32.44 -54.29 25.45
CA PHE A 24 -33.86 -54.38 25.65
C PHE A 24 -34.60 -53.81 24.41
N GLY A 25 -35.55 -54.63 23.88
CA GLY A 25 -36.29 -54.33 22.66
C GLY A 25 -37.18 -53.10 22.77
N GLY A 26 -37.21 -52.31 21.74
CA GLY A 26 -38.14 -51.21 21.58
C GLY A 26 -37.54 -50.10 20.70
N VAL A 27 -38.13 -49.93 19.53
CA VAL A 27 -38.13 -48.73 18.65
C VAL A 27 -36.89 -47.88 18.66
N ALA A 28 -36.02 -48.09 17.68
CA ALA A 28 -34.92 -47.20 17.39
C ALA A 28 -35.43 -45.85 16.84
N ILE A 29 -35.51 -44.85 17.69
CA ILE A 29 -35.66 -43.47 17.26
C ILE A 29 -34.26 -43.02 16.82
N TYR A 30 -34.02 -42.92 15.51
CA TYR A 30 -32.86 -42.27 14.95
C TYR A 30 -32.97 -40.76 15.20
N LEU A 31 -32.42 -40.27 16.29
CA LEU A 31 -32.13 -38.86 16.45
C LEU A 31 -30.91 -38.55 15.58
N SER A 32 -31.17 -38.15 14.35
CA SER A 32 -30.14 -37.46 13.54
C SER A 32 -29.83 -36.12 14.22
N ALA A 33 -28.89 -36.13 15.14
CA ALA A 33 -28.27 -34.90 15.61
C ALA A 33 -27.43 -34.35 14.45
N CYS A 34 -28.04 -33.49 13.64
CA CYS A 34 -27.27 -32.60 12.78
C CYS A 34 -26.48 -31.68 13.70
N SER A 35 -25.22 -32.04 14.00
CA SER A 35 -24.30 -31.10 14.57
C SER A 35 -23.73 -30.24 13.45
N ASP A 36 -24.50 -29.21 13.06
CA ASP A 36 -23.91 -28.09 12.30
C ASP A 36 -22.94 -27.37 13.24
N ALA A 37 -21.74 -27.92 13.34
CA ALA A 37 -20.67 -27.17 13.94
C ALA A 37 -20.40 -25.94 13.03
N PRO A 38 -20.39 -24.72 13.60
CA PRO A 38 -20.12 -23.55 12.80
C PRO A 38 -18.75 -23.72 12.12
N GLN A 39 -18.75 -23.76 10.80
CA GLN A 39 -17.52 -23.75 10.03
C GLN A 39 -16.89 -22.37 10.24
N ILE A 40 -15.77 -22.33 10.96
CA ILE A 40 -14.95 -21.11 11.08
C ILE A 40 -14.26 -20.96 9.73
N GLU A 41 -14.79 -20.08 8.89
CA GLU A 41 -14.07 -19.64 7.70
C GLU A 41 -12.83 -18.88 8.14
N VAL A 42 -11.67 -19.49 7.96
CA VAL A 42 -10.40 -18.81 8.17
C VAL A 42 -10.19 -17.86 7.00
N TYR A 43 -10.57 -16.61 7.17
CA TYR A 43 -10.26 -15.56 6.21
C TYR A 43 -8.77 -15.26 6.29
N THR A 44 -8.00 -15.73 5.33
CA THR A 44 -6.59 -15.34 5.16
C THR A 44 -6.58 -13.95 4.53
N ILE A 45 -6.21 -12.93 5.31
CA ILE A 45 -5.92 -11.61 4.77
C ILE A 45 -4.72 -11.79 3.83
N PRO A 46 -4.85 -11.49 2.51
CA PRO A 46 -3.71 -11.52 1.63
C PRO A 46 -2.62 -10.62 2.22
N ALA A 47 -1.41 -11.15 2.38
CA ALA A 47 -0.27 -10.33 2.79
C ALA A 47 -0.12 -9.20 1.75
N GLU A 48 0.05 -7.97 2.24
CA GLU A 48 0.40 -6.87 1.36
C GLU A 48 1.67 -7.28 0.58
N PRO A 49 1.71 -7.07 -0.76
CA PRO A 49 2.90 -7.41 -1.51
C PRO A 49 4.10 -6.65 -0.91
N ALA A 50 5.18 -7.36 -0.69
CA ALA A 50 6.40 -6.74 -0.21
C ALA A 50 6.88 -5.69 -1.22
N PRO A 51 7.44 -4.56 -0.75
CA PRO A 51 8.06 -3.59 -1.65
C PRO A 51 9.21 -4.26 -2.43
N PRO A 52 9.58 -3.73 -3.61
CA PRO A 52 10.75 -4.20 -4.36
C PRO A 52 11.99 -4.29 -3.47
N GLU A 53 12.83 -5.31 -3.67
CA GLU A 53 14.01 -5.59 -2.82
C GLU A 53 15.00 -4.42 -2.71
N ASN A 54 15.05 -3.56 -3.73
CA ASN A 54 15.92 -2.38 -3.77
C ASN A 54 15.31 -1.13 -3.09
N TRP A 55 14.18 -1.28 -2.40
CA TRP A 55 13.56 -0.19 -1.64
C TRP A 55 13.91 -0.31 -0.16
N ASP A 56 14.82 0.52 0.30
CA ASP A 56 15.18 0.59 1.70
C ASP A 56 14.13 1.35 2.50
N LEU A 57 13.58 0.74 3.53
CA LEU A 57 12.61 1.38 4.41
C LEU A 57 13.26 2.57 5.12
N ALA A 58 12.60 3.73 5.05
CA ALA A 58 13.04 4.96 5.69
C ALA A 58 11.98 5.49 6.66
N THR A 59 12.40 6.34 7.60
CA THR A 59 11.47 6.95 8.55
C THR A 59 10.54 7.93 7.84
N PRO A 60 9.21 7.76 7.94
CA PRO A 60 8.24 8.71 7.40
C PRO A 60 8.41 10.11 7.99
N PHE A 61 8.15 11.13 7.20
CA PHE A 61 8.23 12.53 7.63
C PHE A 61 6.88 13.24 7.52
N GLY A 62 6.47 13.92 8.59
CA GLY A 62 5.20 14.64 8.64
C GLY A 62 3.99 13.72 8.46
N PRO A 63 3.09 13.99 7.49
CA PRO A 63 1.87 13.20 7.27
C PRO A 63 2.09 11.92 6.46
N GLU A 64 3.32 11.55 6.16
CA GLU A 64 3.62 10.34 5.40
C GLU A 64 3.26 9.09 6.20
N LYS A 65 2.63 8.13 5.53
CA LYS A 65 2.33 6.81 6.06
C LYS A 65 3.48 5.84 5.85
N ALA A 66 4.19 5.99 4.74
CA ALA A 66 5.35 5.17 4.42
C ALA A 66 6.37 5.99 3.63
N ARG A 67 7.64 5.64 3.80
CA ARG A 67 8.77 6.19 3.05
C ARG A 67 9.78 5.10 2.74
N TYR A 68 10.33 5.15 1.53
CA TYR A 68 11.45 4.31 1.10
C TYR A 68 12.50 5.17 0.41
N THR A 69 13.72 4.66 0.35
CA THR A 69 14.83 5.27 -0.39
C THR A 69 15.42 4.20 -1.32
N ILE A 70 15.79 4.61 -2.52
CA ILE A 70 16.64 3.83 -3.42
C ILE A 70 17.92 4.61 -3.61
N SER A 71 19.07 3.96 -3.44
CA SER A 71 20.38 4.59 -3.62
C SER A 71 21.26 3.76 -4.54
N GLU A 72 21.86 4.40 -5.54
CA GLU A 72 22.79 3.76 -6.48
C GLU A 72 24.12 4.52 -6.51
N GLY A 73 24.99 4.22 -5.59
CA GLY A 73 26.38 4.73 -5.58
C GLY A 73 26.51 6.21 -5.93
N LEU A 74 27.21 6.51 -7.02
CA LEU A 74 27.43 7.88 -7.50
C LEU A 74 26.28 8.44 -8.35
N ILE A 75 25.31 7.62 -8.75
CA ILE A 75 24.16 8.07 -9.56
C ILE A 75 23.23 8.94 -8.71
N GLY A 76 23.18 8.69 -7.41
CA GLY A 76 22.38 9.47 -6.47
C GLY A 76 21.33 8.64 -5.72
N SER A 77 20.28 9.31 -5.29
CA SER A 77 19.19 8.68 -4.56
C SER A 77 17.82 9.20 -4.98
N VAL A 78 16.80 8.38 -4.78
CA VAL A 78 15.40 8.78 -4.88
C VAL A 78 14.67 8.46 -3.59
N ASN A 79 13.68 9.28 -3.27
CA ASN A 79 12.77 9.06 -2.17
C ASN A 79 11.40 8.68 -2.73
N ILE A 80 10.81 7.67 -2.13
CA ILE A 80 9.45 7.23 -2.40
C ILE A 80 8.64 7.49 -1.15
N SER A 81 7.49 8.15 -1.28
CA SER A 81 6.63 8.42 -0.12
C SER A 81 5.16 8.22 -0.45
N MET A 82 4.40 7.83 0.57
CA MET A 82 2.96 7.71 0.54
C MET A 82 2.35 8.58 1.63
N THR A 83 1.38 9.40 1.27
CA THR A 83 0.61 10.25 2.18
C THR A 83 -0.87 10.02 1.96
N VAL A 84 -1.67 10.01 3.02
CA VAL A 84 -3.12 9.86 2.96
C VAL A 84 -3.78 11.05 3.65
N LEU A 85 -4.69 11.72 2.95
CA LEU A 85 -5.40 12.86 3.47
C LEU A 85 -6.92 12.66 3.35
N GLN A 86 -7.68 13.33 4.22
CA GLN A 86 -9.14 13.37 4.17
C GLN A 86 -9.62 14.19 2.95
N GLY A 87 -10.78 13.82 2.43
CA GLY A 87 -11.41 14.50 1.30
C GLY A 87 -10.54 14.45 0.04
N ASP A 88 -10.51 15.55 -0.71
CA ASP A 88 -9.71 15.72 -1.92
C ASP A 88 -8.23 16.07 -1.65
N GLY A 89 -7.84 16.13 -0.38
CA GLY A 89 -6.49 16.49 0.04
C GLY A 89 -6.05 17.90 -0.37
N GLY A 90 -6.99 18.81 -0.58
CA GLY A 90 -6.75 20.19 -1.03
C GLY A 90 -6.80 20.38 -2.54
N GLY A 91 -7.34 19.38 -3.27
CA GLY A 91 -7.55 19.46 -4.71
C GLY A 91 -6.34 19.10 -5.57
N MET A 92 -6.62 18.63 -6.77
CA MET A 92 -5.58 18.15 -7.70
C MET A 92 -4.65 19.26 -8.19
N LEU A 93 -5.21 20.41 -8.55
CA LEU A 93 -4.44 21.55 -9.05
C LEU A 93 -3.43 22.05 -8.01
N GLU A 94 -3.87 22.22 -6.78
CA GLU A 94 -3.05 22.74 -5.70
C GLU A 94 -1.91 21.76 -5.34
N ASN A 95 -2.20 20.45 -5.37
CA ASN A 95 -1.20 19.43 -5.14
C ASN A 95 -0.14 19.39 -6.25
N VAL A 96 -0.55 19.45 -7.51
CA VAL A 96 0.38 19.51 -8.64
C VAL A 96 1.21 20.80 -8.57
N ASN A 97 0.61 21.96 -8.28
CA ASN A 97 1.33 23.23 -8.14
C ASN A 97 2.30 23.22 -6.94
N ARG A 98 1.95 22.56 -5.85
CA ARG A 98 2.87 22.35 -4.72
C ARG A 98 4.07 21.52 -5.13
N TRP A 99 3.89 20.47 -5.91
CA TRP A 99 5.01 19.66 -6.43
C TRP A 99 5.86 20.43 -7.45
N ARG A 100 5.22 21.20 -8.32
CA ARG A 100 5.91 22.12 -9.24
C ARG A 100 6.79 23.10 -8.49
N GLY A 101 6.23 23.70 -7.44
CA GLY A 101 6.97 24.62 -6.58
C GLY A 101 8.19 24.01 -5.88
N GLN A 102 8.18 22.70 -5.54
CA GLN A 102 9.35 21.98 -5.02
C GLN A 102 10.48 21.95 -6.03
N LEU A 103 10.15 21.85 -7.32
CA LEU A 103 11.09 21.80 -8.45
C LEU A 103 11.39 23.17 -9.08
N GLY A 104 11.03 24.26 -8.42
CA GLY A 104 11.26 25.60 -8.94
C GLY A 104 10.46 25.96 -10.20
N LEU A 105 9.44 25.19 -10.54
CA LEU A 105 8.58 25.41 -11.69
C LEU A 105 7.44 26.37 -11.34
N ASP A 106 7.04 27.23 -12.28
CA ASP A 106 5.90 28.11 -12.13
C ASP A 106 4.59 27.31 -11.99
N PRO A 107 3.61 27.81 -11.23
CA PRO A 107 2.30 27.18 -11.13
C PRO A 107 1.60 27.18 -12.50
N VAL A 108 0.73 26.17 -12.69
CA VAL A 108 -0.14 26.06 -13.87
C VAL A 108 -1.58 26.44 -13.51
N GLU A 109 -2.33 26.91 -14.51
CA GLU A 109 -3.76 27.16 -14.37
C GLU A 109 -4.57 25.89 -14.59
N GLY A 110 -5.80 25.84 -14.05
CA GLY A 110 -6.67 24.67 -14.16
C GLY A 110 -6.93 24.20 -15.60
N LYS A 111 -6.99 25.14 -16.58
CA LYS A 111 -7.17 24.84 -18.01
C LYS A 111 -6.01 24.01 -18.61
N ASP A 112 -4.82 24.08 -18.04
CA ASP A 112 -3.62 23.39 -18.53
C ASP A 112 -3.32 22.11 -17.75
N LEU A 113 -3.92 21.93 -16.58
CA LEU A 113 -3.71 20.78 -15.72
C LEU A 113 -3.95 19.45 -16.44
N GLY A 114 -5.05 19.33 -17.19
CA GLY A 114 -5.41 18.10 -17.90
C GLY A 114 -4.37 17.62 -18.92
N LYS A 115 -3.57 18.54 -19.46
CA LYS A 115 -2.50 18.21 -20.43
C LYS A 115 -1.29 17.52 -19.77
N MET A 116 -1.14 17.72 -18.46
CA MET A 116 -0.02 17.20 -17.68
C MET A 116 -0.32 15.87 -17.01
N LEU A 117 -1.60 15.55 -16.85
CA LEU A 117 -2.04 14.37 -16.13
C LEU A 117 -2.20 13.17 -17.07
N LYS A 118 -1.65 12.04 -16.66
CA LYS A 118 -1.85 10.75 -17.33
C LYS A 118 -2.70 9.84 -16.43
N PRO A 119 -3.65 9.08 -17.00
CA PRO A 119 -4.37 8.08 -16.23
C PRO A 119 -3.41 6.96 -15.82
N VAL A 120 -3.58 6.46 -14.61
CA VAL A 120 -2.85 5.30 -14.06
C VAL A 120 -3.78 4.57 -13.10
N GLU A 121 -3.55 3.29 -12.88
CA GLU A 121 -4.26 2.52 -11.85
C GLU A 121 -3.51 2.57 -10.52
N ALA A 122 -4.24 2.85 -9.45
CA ALA A 122 -3.75 2.75 -8.07
C ALA A 122 -4.89 2.29 -7.17
N LEU A 123 -4.62 1.44 -6.19
CA LEU A 123 -5.60 0.92 -5.23
C LEU A 123 -6.84 0.26 -5.88
N GLY A 124 -6.67 -0.32 -7.08
CA GLY A 124 -7.77 -0.91 -7.85
C GLY A 124 -8.74 0.11 -8.45
N GLY A 125 -8.37 1.38 -8.55
CA GLY A 125 -9.16 2.47 -9.12
C GLY A 125 -8.36 3.40 -10.03
N GLU A 126 -9.06 4.34 -10.65
CA GLU A 126 -8.44 5.34 -11.52
C GLU A 126 -7.71 6.40 -10.69
N ALA A 127 -6.46 6.67 -11.04
CA ALA A 127 -5.63 7.71 -10.47
C ALA A 127 -5.02 8.60 -11.56
N ARG A 128 -4.40 9.69 -11.15
CA ARG A 128 -3.73 10.65 -12.06
C ARG A 128 -2.25 10.73 -11.73
N LEU A 129 -1.43 10.55 -12.74
CA LEU A 129 0.02 10.66 -12.67
C LEU A 129 0.48 11.97 -13.31
N VAL A 130 1.40 12.67 -12.65
CA VAL A 130 2.16 13.78 -13.19
C VAL A 130 3.65 13.45 -13.17
N ASN A 131 4.37 13.90 -14.19
CA ASN A 131 5.82 13.73 -14.32
C ASN A 131 6.44 15.10 -14.55
N LEU A 132 7.29 15.53 -13.63
CA LEU A 132 7.87 16.86 -13.56
C LEU A 132 9.38 16.77 -13.45
N THR A 133 10.11 17.66 -14.17
CA THR A 133 11.56 17.83 -14.01
C THR A 133 11.85 19.31 -13.81
N GLY A 134 12.75 19.63 -12.91
CA GLY A 134 13.12 21.00 -12.64
C GLY A 134 14.23 21.09 -11.58
N THR A 135 14.63 22.32 -11.23
CA THR A 135 15.67 22.55 -10.21
C THR A 135 15.02 22.56 -8.83
N SER A 136 15.34 21.57 -8.02
CA SER A 136 14.83 21.44 -6.66
C SER A 136 15.22 22.65 -5.81
N LYS A 137 14.25 23.30 -5.17
CA LYS A 137 14.52 24.42 -4.26
C LYS A 137 15.34 24.01 -3.02
N ARG A 138 15.30 22.73 -2.67
CA ARG A 138 15.98 22.19 -1.50
C ARG A 138 17.45 21.86 -1.79
N SER A 139 17.69 21.07 -2.85
CA SER A 139 19.03 20.57 -3.19
C SER A 139 19.79 21.48 -4.14
N GLN A 140 19.10 22.40 -4.84
CA GLN A 140 19.62 23.24 -5.94
C GLN A 140 20.13 22.41 -7.12
N LEU A 141 19.75 21.14 -7.19
CA LEU A 141 20.08 20.22 -8.27
C LEU A 141 18.86 19.96 -9.15
N GLU A 142 19.10 19.50 -10.36
CA GLU A 142 18.02 18.98 -11.19
C GLU A 142 17.46 17.71 -10.56
N GLU A 143 16.17 17.71 -10.34
CA GLU A 143 15.43 16.57 -9.81
C GLU A 143 14.18 16.30 -10.68
N ARG A 144 13.78 15.04 -10.69
CA ARG A 144 12.54 14.59 -11.33
C ARG A 144 11.58 14.07 -10.28
N LEU A 145 10.31 14.36 -10.46
CA LEU A 145 9.22 13.93 -9.59
C LEU A 145 8.16 13.23 -10.42
N ILE A 146 7.81 12.01 -10.05
CA ILE A 146 6.61 11.32 -10.47
C ILE A 146 5.65 11.33 -9.28
N GLY A 147 4.52 12.02 -9.44
CA GLY A 147 3.47 12.11 -8.45
C GLY A 147 2.22 11.41 -8.92
N VAL A 148 1.56 10.67 -8.02
CA VAL A 148 0.26 10.03 -8.30
C VAL A 148 -0.74 10.48 -7.26
N ILE A 149 -1.92 10.87 -7.72
CA ILE A 149 -3.07 11.27 -6.90
C ILE A 149 -4.18 10.26 -7.16
N ALA A 150 -4.57 9.54 -6.13
CA ALA A 150 -5.55 8.45 -6.17
C ALA A 150 -6.69 8.74 -5.18
N PRO A 151 -7.79 9.38 -5.62
CA PRO A 151 -8.99 9.51 -4.80
C PRO A 151 -9.62 8.13 -4.56
N GLN A 152 -9.96 7.82 -3.30
CA GLN A 152 -10.63 6.58 -2.94
C GLN A 152 -11.61 6.81 -1.78
N GLY A 153 -12.90 6.85 -2.08
CA GLY A 153 -13.94 7.17 -1.09
C GLY A 153 -13.73 8.57 -0.50
N GLU A 154 -13.66 8.64 0.82
CA GLU A 154 -13.43 9.89 1.55
C GLU A 154 -11.94 10.24 1.75
N LEU A 155 -11.05 9.49 1.15
CA LEU A 155 -9.60 9.67 1.26
C LEU A 155 -8.97 9.95 -0.10
N THR A 156 -7.89 10.70 -0.09
CA THR A 156 -7.01 10.85 -1.24
C THR A 156 -5.60 10.40 -0.87
N TRP A 157 -5.06 9.50 -1.69
CA TRP A 157 -3.74 8.94 -1.55
C TRP A 157 -2.79 9.65 -2.51
N PHE A 158 -1.64 10.02 -1.98
CA PHE A 158 -0.59 10.70 -2.71
C PHE A 158 0.67 9.85 -2.67
N TYR A 159 1.12 9.42 -3.83
CA TYR A 159 2.37 8.70 -3.98
C TYR A 159 3.37 9.59 -4.70
N LYS A 160 4.60 9.59 -4.26
CA LYS A 160 5.65 10.42 -4.84
C LYS A 160 6.96 9.65 -4.92
N LEU A 161 7.56 9.63 -6.11
CA LEU A 161 8.91 9.20 -6.40
C LEU A 161 9.69 10.45 -6.83
N MET A 162 10.77 10.82 -6.13
CA MET A 162 11.50 12.07 -6.39
C MET A 162 13.00 11.92 -6.10
N GLY A 163 13.84 12.41 -6.99
CA GLY A 163 15.31 12.42 -6.85
C GLY A 163 16.00 12.69 -8.15
N THR A 164 17.22 12.15 -8.33
CA THR A 164 17.99 12.32 -9.56
C THR A 164 17.26 11.79 -10.77
N PRO A 165 17.22 12.51 -11.92
CA PRO A 165 16.40 12.16 -13.07
C PRO A 165 16.64 10.74 -13.59
N ASP A 166 17.89 10.32 -13.72
CA ASP A 166 18.24 8.98 -14.24
C ASP A 166 17.75 7.85 -13.33
N LEU A 167 17.85 8.04 -12.00
CA LEU A 167 17.41 7.02 -11.07
C LEU A 167 15.89 6.99 -10.94
N VAL A 168 15.20 8.14 -11.07
CA VAL A 168 13.74 8.20 -11.19
C VAL A 168 13.27 7.46 -12.45
N GLU A 169 13.95 7.65 -13.60
CA GLU A 169 13.64 6.92 -14.84
C GLU A 169 13.74 5.41 -14.66
N LYS A 170 14.84 4.93 -14.07
CA LYS A 170 15.03 3.50 -13.80
C LYS A 170 14.00 2.91 -12.83
N SER A 171 13.58 3.73 -11.85
CA SER A 171 12.70 3.26 -10.76
C SER A 171 11.23 3.39 -11.06
N GLN A 172 10.82 4.20 -12.07
CA GLN A 172 9.42 4.52 -12.31
C GLN A 172 8.55 3.31 -12.63
N GLU A 173 9.06 2.32 -13.37
CA GLU A 173 8.29 1.13 -13.72
C GLU A 173 7.96 0.30 -12.47
N GLY A 174 8.93 0.06 -11.62
CA GLY A 174 8.73 -0.64 -10.33
C GLY A 174 7.77 0.12 -9.42
N PHE A 175 7.92 1.46 -9.36
CA PHE A 175 7.03 2.33 -8.60
C PHE A 175 5.57 2.23 -9.09
N ILE A 176 5.32 2.38 -10.39
CA ILE A 176 3.96 2.31 -10.96
C ILE A 176 3.35 0.92 -10.76
N ARG A 177 4.12 -0.14 -10.96
CA ARG A 177 3.66 -1.53 -10.77
C ARG A 177 3.25 -1.82 -9.32
N TYR A 178 3.84 -1.13 -8.35
CA TYR A 178 3.56 -1.34 -6.93
C TYR A 178 2.30 -0.58 -6.45
N LEU A 179 1.90 0.51 -7.11
CA LEU A 179 0.77 1.37 -6.72
C LEU A 179 -0.56 0.64 -6.45
N PRO A 180 -0.99 -0.36 -7.26
CA PRO A 180 -2.27 -1.02 -7.05
C PRO A 180 -2.38 -1.73 -5.70
N ASN A 181 -1.25 -2.10 -5.12
CA ASN A 181 -1.16 -2.93 -3.93
C ASN A 181 -0.68 -2.17 -2.68
N TRP A 182 -0.32 -0.91 -2.82
CA TRP A 182 0.28 -0.13 -1.75
C TRP A 182 -0.78 0.68 -0.99
N ARG A 183 -1.12 0.21 0.23
CA ARG A 183 -2.12 0.82 1.13
C ARG A 183 -1.52 1.26 2.46
#